data_8e2c756dcd8f61e452399a9f67a5571d
#
_entry.id   8e2c756dcd8f61e452399a9f67a5571d
#
_cell.length_a   1.000
_cell.length_b   1.000
_cell.length_c   1.000
_cell.angle_alpha   90.00
_cell.angle_beta   90.00
_cell.angle_gamma   90.00
#
_symmetry.space_group_name_H-M   'P 1'
#
loop_
_entity.id
_entity.type
_entity.pdbx_description
1 polymer ?
#
loop_
_entity_poly.entity_id
_entity_poly.type
_entity_poly.pdbx_seq_one_letter_code
_entity_poly.pdbx_strand_id
1 'polypeptide(L)'
;MRKIFTLFFCAASLATGLAQQESYFTNPVIHGDVADPSIIRIDQTYYITGTSSEWAPYYPVFTSTDLVNWQQTGHVFDEKPEWTKSSFWAPEWYQHKGKVYVYYTARKQSDNISCIGVAVADSPTGKFKDYGPVVEFGKEAIDAFILEDKGKLYISWKAYGLDNQPIELLACKLTDDGLRLDGKPFSLLRDDERQGMEGQHWFKKDGYYYIIYSVRGCCGPQSDYAVSVARSKKLEGPYEKYQGNPILHGSKEVLSIGHGTITTTPDGRMYYLCHAYQPGSGFYQGRQPYLQEVRMGEDHWPHFVTGEYASRTQPMPFAESAQVPVFDFSDDFTGATLRPEWSWNYPYTDVKTEIKNGKLSLSGTPKPGVKTGAALCLRPTSPDYTLETAIVNRNDSWKGITMYGDANNLITCGCAGDRLILKYILELSLIHISEPTRLRCIS
;
A
#
# COMPACT_ATOMS: atom_id res chain seq x y z
N MET A 1 52.62 -70.64 -11.27
CA MET A 1 52.61 -69.17 -11.29
C MET A 1 51.17 -68.74 -11.65
N ARG A 2 50.33 -68.36 -10.65
CA ARG A 2 49.02 -67.84 -10.88
C ARG A 2 49.12 -66.30 -10.84
N LYS A 3 48.75 -65.60 -11.94
CA LYS A 3 48.58 -64.13 -11.99
C LYS A 3 47.25 -63.76 -11.56
N ILE A 4 47.15 -62.98 -10.45
CA ILE A 4 45.94 -62.33 -9.94
C ILE A 4 45.79 -60.96 -10.63
N PHE A 5 44.77 -60.75 -11.40
CA PHE A 5 44.36 -59.45 -11.92
C PHE A 5 43.39 -58.77 -10.94
N THR A 6 43.82 -57.68 -10.35
CA THR A 6 42.95 -56.83 -9.52
C THR A 6 42.31 -55.77 -10.40
N LEU A 7 41.00 -55.82 -10.60
CA LEU A 7 40.23 -54.75 -11.26
C LEU A 7 39.91 -53.67 -10.21
N PHE A 8 40.38 -52.49 -10.46
CA PHE A 8 39.95 -51.29 -9.75
C PHE A 8 38.67 -50.76 -10.42
N PHE A 9 37.53 -50.82 -9.69
CA PHE A 9 36.32 -50.11 -10.08
C PHE A 9 36.41 -48.67 -9.55
N CYS A 10 36.60 -47.69 -10.46
CA CYS A 10 36.44 -46.27 -10.16
C CYS A 10 34.96 -45.95 -10.23
N ALA A 11 34.30 -45.81 -9.07
CA ALA A 11 32.92 -45.30 -8.99
C ALA A 11 32.99 -43.77 -9.17
N ALA A 12 32.69 -43.30 -10.36
CA ALA A 12 32.42 -41.88 -10.60
C ALA A 12 31.04 -41.55 -10.06
N SER A 13 30.98 -40.86 -8.92
CA SER A 13 29.76 -40.27 -8.39
C SER A 13 29.36 -39.11 -9.29
N LEU A 14 28.40 -39.32 -10.18
CA LEU A 14 27.67 -38.28 -10.88
C LEU A 14 26.80 -37.57 -9.86
N ALA A 15 27.29 -36.46 -9.30
CA ALA A 15 26.42 -35.49 -8.62
C ALA A 15 25.56 -34.82 -9.69
N THR A 16 24.37 -35.35 -9.94
CA THR A 16 23.33 -34.65 -10.67
C THR A 16 22.87 -33.51 -9.76
N GLY A 17 23.46 -32.34 -9.93
CA GLY A 17 22.88 -31.11 -9.44
C GLY A 17 21.51 -30.97 -10.12
N LEU A 18 20.42 -31.27 -9.41
CA LEU A 18 19.09 -30.85 -9.83
C LEU A 18 19.15 -29.34 -9.85
N ALA A 19 19.22 -28.75 -11.04
CA ALA A 19 18.95 -27.33 -11.20
C ALA A 19 17.55 -27.10 -10.65
N GLN A 20 17.46 -26.42 -9.53
CA GLN A 20 16.19 -26.03 -8.94
C GLN A 20 15.48 -25.17 -10.00
N GLN A 21 14.37 -25.65 -10.52
CA GLN A 21 13.60 -24.91 -11.52
C GLN A 21 13.12 -23.65 -10.85
N GLU A 22 13.59 -22.49 -11.31
CA GLU A 22 13.13 -21.20 -10.80
C GLU A 22 11.63 -21.11 -10.98
N SER A 23 10.92 -20.91 -9.88
CA SER A 23 9.49 -20.64 -9.88
C SER A 23 9.25 -19.13 -9.89
N TYR A 24 8.16 -18.69 -10.52
CA TYR A 24 7.82 -17.29 -10.71
C TYR A 24 6.42 -17.00 -10.19
N PHE A 25 6.21 -15.75 -9.76
CA PHE A 25 4.88 -15.21 -9.46
C PHE A 25 4.57 -14.03 -10.37
N THR A 26 3.30 -13.62 -10.38
CA THR A 26 2.81 -12.52 -11.20
C THR A 26 2.24 -11.41 -10.31
N ASN A 27 2.79 -10.20 -10.43
CA ASN A 27 2.25 -8.99 -9.82
C ASN A 27 0.91 -8.54 -10.46
N PRO A 28 0.04 -7.85 -9.72
CA PRO A 28 0.20 -7.40 -8.33
C PRO A 28 0.05 -8.56 -7.34
N VAL A 29 0.71 -8.45 -6.17
CA VAL A 29 0.58 -9.45 -5.10
C VAL A 29 -0.69 -9.26 -4.27
N ILE A 30 -1.28 -8.08 -4.28
CA ILE A 30 -2.62 -7.79 -3.78
C ILE A 30 -3.40 -7.11 -4.90
N HIS A 31 -4.56 -7.68 -5.23
CA HIS A 31 -5.45 -7.11 -6.23
C HIS A 31 -6.37 -6.06 -5.60
N GLY A 32 -6.59 -4.95 -6.33
CA GLY A 32 -7.36 -3.80 -5.87
C GLY A 32 -6.49 -2.71 -5.22
N ASP A 33 -7.11 -1.56 -4.99
CA ASP A 33 -6.43 -0.33 -4.56
C ASP A 33 -5.90 -0.44 -3.12
N VAL A 34 -4.58 -0.57 -2.99
CA VAL A 34 -3.80 -0.51 -1.75
C VAL A 34 -2.53 0.26 -2.06
N ALA A 35 -2.66 1.58 -2.14
CA ALA A 35 -1.57 2.46 -2.49
C ALA A 35 -0.59 2.69 -1.33
N ASP A 36 0.60 3.18 -1.66
CA ASP A 36 1.63 3.60 -0.70
C ASP A 36 1.90 2.51 0.37
N PRO A 37 2.16 1.25 -0.05
CA PRO A 37 2.24 0.14 0.88
C PRO A 37 3.50 0.21 1.73
N SER A 38 3.32 0.05 3.04
CA SER A 38 4.41 -0.22 3.97
C SER A 38 4.37 -1.68 4.41
N ILE A 39 5.53 -2.31 4.49
CA ILE A 39 5.68 -3.72 4.87
C ILE A 39 6.63 -3.88 6.05
N ILE A 40 6.21 -4.68 7.03
CA ILE A 40 7.05 -5.09 8.15
C ILE A 40 7.03 -6.61 8.28
N ARG A 41 8.15 -7.17 8.72
CA ARG A 41 8.24 -8.59 9.09
C ARG A 41 8.39 -8.72 10.59
N ILE A 42 7.51 -9.54 11.20
CA ILE A 42 7.61 -9.93 12.61
C ILE A 42 7.63 -11.45 12.64
N ASP A 43 8.72 -12.01 13.14
CA ASP A 43 9.00 -13.46 13.11
C ASP A 43 8.94 -14.02 11.68
N GLN A 44 7.98 -14.88 11.39
CA GLN A 44 7.79 -15.50 10.06
C GLN A 44 6.62 -14.88 9.27
N THR A 45 5.97 -13.85 9.82
CA THR A 45 4.82 -13.22 9.20
C THR A 45 5.16 -11.83 8.68
N TYR A 46 4.73 -11.54 7.48
CA TYR A 46 4.78 -10.22 6.87
C TYR A 46 3.44 -9.54 7.02
N TYR A 47 3.46 -8.25 7.27
CA TYR A 47 2.29 -7.40 7.41
C TYR A 47 2.39 -6.21 6.48
N ILE A 48 1.34 -5.95 5.71
CA ILE A 48 1.21 -4.77 4.86
C ILE A 48 0.10 -3.89 5.41
N THR A 49 0.30 -2.60 5.32
CA THR A 49 -0.76 -1.59 5.37
C THR A 49 -0.59 -0.63 4.22
N GLY A 50 -1.63 0.12 3.87
CA GLY A 50 -1.58 1.09 2.78
C GLY A 50 -2.63 2.18 2.94
N THR A 51 -2.57 3.15 2.06
CA THR A 51 -3.48 4.28 1.96
C THR A 51 -4.94 3.81 1.88
N SER A 52 -5.81 4.41 2.66
CA SER A 52 -7.26 4.25 2.55
C SER A 52 -7.97 5.50 2.02
N SER A 53 -7.27 6.63 1.92
CA SER A 53 -7.82 7.92 1.47
C SER A 53 -9.11 8.29 2.22
N GLU A 54 -10.24 8.33 1.52
CA GLU A 54 -11.54 8.72 2.08
C GLU A 54 -12.44 7.48 2.35
N TRP A 55 -11.82 6.32 2.58
CA TRP A 55 -12.54 5.07 2.86
C TRP A 55 -12.33 4.61 4.31
N ALA A 56 -13.42 4.23 4.94
CA ALA A 56 -13.44 3.60 6.26
C ALA A 56 -13.77 2.10 6.12
N PRO A 57 -13.26 1.22 7.01
CA PRO A 57 -12.27 1.48 8.06
C PRO A 57 -10.91 1.87 7.48
N TYR A 58 -10.01 2.40 8.33
CA TYR A 58 -8.82 3.12 7.87
C TYR A 58 -7.57 2.25 7.92
N TYR A 59 -6.74 2.38 6.85
CA TYR A 59 -5.47 1.66 6.69
C TYR A 59 -5.64 0.16 6.79
N PRO A 60 -6.03 -0.53 5.70
CA PRO A 60 -6.23 -1.97 5.68
C PRO A 60 -4.94 -2.71 6.04
N VAL A 61 -5.08 -3.80 6.79
CA VAL A 61 -3.96 -4.65 7.22
C VAL A 61 -4.07 -6.00 6.52
N PHE A 62 -2.98 -6.43 5.90
CA PHE A 62 -2.85 -7.73 5.25
C PHE A 62 -1.72 -8.52 5.89
N THR A 63 -1.83 -9.85 5.86
CA THR A 63 -0.80 -10.78 6.34
C THR A 63 -0.41 -11.80 5.29
N SER A 64 0.85 -12.18 5.30
CA SER A 64 1.42 -13.24 4.47
C SER A 64 2.59 -13.93 5.17
N THR A 65 2.86 -15.19 4.83
CA THR A 65 4.08 -15.91 5.23
C THR A 65 5.07 -16.09 4.09
N ASP A 66 4.70 -15.70 2.85
CA ASP A 66 5.48 -15.96 1.65
C ASP A 66 5.63 -14.75 0.71
N LEU A 67 5.13 -13.57 1.09
CA LEU A 67 5.18 -12.32 0.32
C LEU A 67 4.31 -12.30 -0.96
N VAL A 68 3.68 -13.40 -1.33
CA VAL A 68 2.95 -13.52 -2.59
C VAL A 68 1.45 -13.75 -2.36
N ASN A 69 1.12 -14.54 -1.33
CA ASN A 69 -0.25 -14.84 -0.96
C ASN A 69 -0.65 -14.02 0.27
N TRP A 70 -1.61 -13.11 0.11
CA TRP A 70 -2.01 -12.15 1.11
C TRP A 70 -3.46 -12.30 1.50
N GLN A 71 -3.73 -12.13 2.79
CA GLN A 71 -5.08 -12.09 3.34
C GLN A 71 -5.29 -10.78 4.10
N GLN A 72 -6.39 -10.09 3.83
CA GLN A 72 -6.79 -8.94 4.65
C GLN A 72 -7.29 -9.43 6.01
N THR A 73 -6.71 -8.93 7.09
CA THR A 73 -6.96 -9.39 8.46
C THR A 73 -7.57 -8.33 9.35
N GLY A 74 -7.63 -7.08 8.90
CA GLY A 74 -8.22 -5.99 9.66
C GLY A 74 -7.86 -4.61 9.10
N HIS A 75 -7.84 -3.65 9.99
CA HIS A 75 -7.48 -2.25 9.74
C HIS A 75 -6.71 -1.70 10.94
N VAL A 76 -5.95 -0.64 10.73
CA VAL A 76 -5.28 0.07 11.83
C VAL A 76 -6.30 0.76 12.73
N PHE A 77 -7.32 1.40 12.13
CA PHE A 77 -8.39 2.04 12.86
C PHE A 77 -9.76 1.65 12.31
N ASP A 78 -10.67 1.24 13.20
CA ASP A 78 -12.09 1.08 12.90
C ASP A 78 -12.79 2.44 12.84
N GLU A 79 -12.40 3.36 13.74
CA GLU A 79 -12.89 4.73 13.83
C GLU A 79 -11.72 5.70 13.63
N LYS A 80 -11.96 6.81 12.95
CA LYS A 80 -10.91 7.80 12.70
C LYS A 80 -10.45 8.48 13.99
N PRO A 81 -9.14 8.76 14.15
CA PRO A 81 -8.64 9.56 15.25
C PRO A 81 -9.31 10.94 15.30
N GLU A 82 -9.60 11.44 16.51
CA GLU A 82 -10.40 12.67 16.71
C GLU A 82 -9.82 13.91 16.03
N TRP A 83 -8.50 14.02 15.98
CA TRP A 83 -7.84 15.17 15.36
C TRP A 83 -7.90 15.17 13.83
N THR A 84 -8.24 14.03 13.19
CA THR A 84 -8.20 13.85 11.75
C THR A 84 -9.52 14.26 11.09
N LYS A 85 -9.39 14.82 9.89
CA LYS A 85 -10.52 15.17 9.02
C LYS A 85 -10.65 14.21 7.85
N SER A 86 -9.55 14.01 7.11
CA SER A 86 -9.54 13.34 5.81
C SER A 86 -8.13 12.91 5.41
N SER A 87 -7.98 12.32 4.23
CA SER A 87 -6.70 12.07 3.58
C SER A 87 -5.81 11.12 4.37
N PHE A 88 -6.34 9.92 4.62
CA PHE A 88 -5.61 8.86 5.32
C PHE A 88 -4.62 8.20 4.37
N TRP A 89 -3.40 8.80 4.26
CA TRP A 89 -2.39 8.45 3.27
C TRP A 89 -1.13 7.87 3.90
N ALA A 90 -0.38 7.09 3.11
CA ALA A 90 0.98 6.65 3.34
C ALA A 90 1.29 6.27 4.79
N PRO A 91 0.70 5.18 5.31
CA PRO A 91 1.06 4.66 6.62
C PRO A 91 2.42 3.97 6.55
N GLU A 92 3.24 4.11 7.60
CA GLU A 92 4.53 3.45 7.72
C GLU A 92 4.60 2.62 9.01
N TRP A 93 4.88 1.33 8.86
CA TRP A 93 5.12 0.39 9.95
C TRP A 93 6.48 0.58 10.59
N TYR A 94 6.53 0.52 11.91
CA TYR A 94 7.78 0.42 12.64
C TYR A 94 7.63 -0.43 13.90
N GLN A 95 8.61 -1.32 14.15
CA GLN A 95 8.65 -2.10 15.39
C GLN A 95 9.71 -1.54 16.33
N HIS A 96 9.33 -1.20 17.56
CA HIS A 96 10.24 -0.67 18.56
C HIS A 96 9.88 -1.18 19.96
N LYS A 97 10.87 -1.71 20.68
CA LYS A 97 10.74 -2.18 22.08
C LYS A 97 9.54 -3.14 22.28
N GLY A 98 9.32 -4.04 21.35
CA GLY A 98 8.24 -5.04 21.43
C GLY A 98 6.84 -4.49 21.15
N LYS A 99 6.73 -3.25 20.69
CA LYS A 99 5.49 -2.62 20.22
C LYS A 99 5.54 -2.37 18.72
N VAL A 100 4.38 -2.24 18.11
CA VAL A 100 4.21 -1.89 16.70
C VAL A 100 3.65 -0.48 16.60
N TYR A 101 4.31 0.34 15.81
CA TYR A 101 3.96 1.72 15.54
C TYR A 101 3.45 1.83 14.10
N VAL A 102 2.50 2.70 13.89
CA VAL A 102 2.11 3.20 12.57
C VAL A 102 2.26 4.72 12.59
N TYR A 103 3.14 5.23 11.73
CA TYR A 103 3.19 6.66 11.44
C TYR A 103 2.36 6.89 10.18
N TYR A 104 1.45 7.83 10.19
CA TYR A 104 0.46 7.96 9.13
C TYR A 104 0.16 9.42 8.80
N THR A 105 -0.08 9.69 7.52
CA THR A 105 -0.51 11.02 7.09
C THR A 105 -2.02 11.17 7.24
N ALA A 106 -2.46 12.30 7.79
CA ALA A 106 -3.85 12.72 7.73
C ALA A 106 -3.96 14.25 7.76
N ARG A 107 -5.07 14.80 7.25
CA ARG A 107 -5.38 16.21 7.39
C ARG A 107 -6.05 16.50 8.73
N LYS A 108 -5.63 17.60 9.36
CA LYS A 108 -6.19 18.03 10.64
C LYS A 108 -7.59 18.61 10.50
N GLN A 109 -8.40 18.41 11.53
CA GLN A 109 -9.72 19.05 11.64
C GLN A 109 -9.62 20.57 11.70
N SER A 110 -8.60 21.10 12.39
CA SER A 110 -8.45 22.50 12.73
C SER A 110 -8.23 23.42 11.52
N ASP A 111 -7.38 23.01 10.58
CA ASP A 111 -6.88 23.87 9.51
C ASP A 111 -6.75 23.18 8.16
N ASN A 112 -7.09 21.90 8.09
CA ASN A 112 -7.00 21.06 6.88
C ASN A 112 -5.57 20.88 6.34
N ILE A 113 -4.53 21.11 7.15
CA ILE A 113 -3.13 20.86 6.80
C ILE A 113 -2.82 19.39 7.03
N SER A 114 -2.09 18.78 6.10
CA SER A 114 -1.59 17.41 6.22
C SER A 114 -0.43 17.35 7.19
N CYS A 115 -0.49 16.44 8.14
CA CYS A 115 0.57 16.17 9.10
C CYS A 115 0.69 14.66 9.34
N ILE A 116 1.74 14.28 10.05
CA ILE A 116 2.00 12.88 10.39
C ILE A 116 1.58 12.62 11.83
N GLY A 117 0.65 11.68 12.02
CA GLY A 117 0.28 11.13 13.31
C GLY A 117 1.04 9.86 13.64
N VAL A 118 0.93 9.40 14.90
CA VAL A 118 1.48 8.13 15.34
C VAL A 118 0.49 7.36 16.20
N ALA A 119 0.34 6.07 15.92
CA ALA A 119 -0.43 5.13 16.73
C ALA A 119 0.40 3.90 17.08
N VAL A 120 0.10 3.28 18.23
CA VAL A 120 0.88 2.18 18.79
C VAL A 120 -0.03 1.05 19.25
N ALA A 121 0.38 -0.19 18.97
CA ALA A 121 -0.27 -1.42 19.41
C ALA A 121 0.75 -2.46 19.89
N ASP A 122 0.26 -3.57 20.42
CA ASP A 122 1.08 -4.73 20.80
C ASP A 122 1.43 -5.62 19.59
N SER A 123 0.64 -5.55 18.54
CA SER A 123 0.85 -6.33 17.30
C SER A 123 0.24 -5.59 16.10
N PRO A 124 0.61 -5.94 14.84
CA PRO A 124 0.05 -5.30 13.65
C PRO A 124 -1.47 -5.52 13.48
N THR A 125 -2.02 -6.56 14.06
CA THR A 125 -3.46 -6.87 14.08
C THR A 125 -4.13 -6.52 15.40
N GLY A 126 -3.40 -5.85 16.31
CA GLY A 126 -3.91 -5.41 17.60
C GLY A 126 -4.71 -4.10 17.51
N LYS A 127 -5.26 -3.69 18.63
CA LYS A 127 -5.95 -2.40 18.74
C LYS A 127 -4.93 -1.27 18.90
N PHE A 128 -4.87 -0.39 17.92
CA PHE A 128 -4.00 0.77 17.94
C PHE A 128 -4.56 1.89 18.81
N LYS A 129 -3.69 2.45 19.65
CA LYS A 129 -3.95 3.68 20.38
C LYS A 129 -3.28 4.83 19.64
N ASP A 130 -4.06 5.81 19.22
CA ASP A 130 -3.56 7.04 18.62
C ASP A 130 -2.95 7.96 19.68
N TYR A 131 -1.81 8.57 19.34
CA TYR A 131 -1.10 9.56 20.18
C TYR A 131 -1.12 10.96 19.56
N GLY A 132 -1.80 11.12 18.42
CA GLY A 132 -1.93 12.41 17.74
C GLY A 132 -0.76 12.75 16.82
N PRO A 133 -0.68 14.01 16.37
CA PRO A 133 0.36 14.47 15.46
C PRO A 133 1.77 14.41 16.09
N VAL A 134 2.73 13.87 15.34
CA VAL A 134 4.16 13.83 15.69
C VAL A 134 4.97 14.78 14.81
N VAL A 135 4.56 15.01 13.56
CA VAL A 135 5.16 16.00 12.67
C VAL A 135 4.07 16.94 12.15
N GLU A 136 4.16 18.19 12.56
CA GLU A 136 3.43 19.31 11.99
C GLU A 136 4.45 20.27 11.40
N PHE A 137 4.48 20.42 10.07
CA PHE A 137 5.52 21.20 9.40
C PHE A 137 4.99 21.94 8.17
N GLY A 138 5.10 23.26 8.17
CA GLY A 138 4.73 24.09 7.02
C GLY A 138 3.27 23.91 6.59
N LYS A 139 3.04 23.87 5.28
CA LYS A 139 1.73 23.65 4.67
C LYS A 139 1.40 22.17 4.47
N GLU A 140 2.41 21.30 4.58
CA GLU A 140 2.30 19.87 4.34
C GLU A 140 3.48 19.12 4.95
N ALA A 141 3.20 18.08 5.72
CA ALA A 141 4.16 17.04 6.08
C ALA A 141 3.49 15.68 5.83
N ILE A 142 4.05 14.89 4.91
CA ILE A 142 3.50 13.59 4.49
C ILE A 142 4.61 12.55 4.31
N ASP A 143 4.23 11.29 4.14
CA ASP A 143 5.11 10.19 3.79
C ASP A 143 6.21 9.97 4.84
N ALA A 144 5.81 9.54 6.02
CA ALA A 144 6.74 9.23 7.09
C ALA A 144 7.61 8.01 6.76
N PHE A 145 8.87 8.04 7.16
CA PHE A 145 9.71 6.84 7.24
C PHE A 145 10.59 6.89 8.50
N ILE A 146 10.78 5.73 9.14
CA ILE A 146 11.55 5.64 10.38
C ILE A 146 12.87 4.90 10.17
N LEU A 147 13.96 5.51 10.60
CA LEU A 147 15.29 4.89 10.66
C LEU A 147 15.80 4.85 12.10
N GLU A 148 16.25 3.69 12.55
CA GLU A 148 17.08 3.59 13.74
C GLU A 148 18.58 3.58 13.38
N ASP A 149 19.35 4.50 13.93
CA ASP A 149 20.79 4.50 13.84
C ASP A 149 21.43 4.67 15.21
N LYS A 150 22.30 3.73 15.59
CA LYS A 150 23.03 3.72 16.88
C LYS A 150 22.11 3.89 18.09
N GLY A 151 20.95 3.22 18.07
CA GLY A 151 19.97 3.25 19.15
C GLY A 151 19.16 4.55 19.25
N LYS A 152 19.21 5.39 18.23
CA LYS A 152 18.40 6.62 18.12
C LYS A 152 17.42 6.50 16.96
N LEU A 153 16.20 6.93 17.20
CA LEU A 153 15.14 6.95 16.17
C LEU A 153 15.18 8.29 15.44
N TYR A 154 14.98 8.21 14.13
CA TYR A 154 14.81 9.35 13.24
C TYR A 154 13.58 9.14 12.39
N ILE A 155 12.81 10.21 12.18
CA ILE A 155 11.69 10.24 11.24
C ILE A 155 12.06 11.14 10.08
N SER A 156 11.76 10.71 8.86
CA SER A 156 11.82 11.54 7.67
C SER A 156 10.43 11.77 7.09
N TRP A 157 10.27 12.87 6.34
CA TRP A 157 9.00 13.22 5.67
C TRP A 157 9.25 14.11 4.46
N LYS A 158 8.27 14.15 3.55
CA LYS A 158 8.22 15.13 2.47
C LYS A 158 7.70 16.46 2.99
N ALA A 159 8.39 17.55 2.65
CA ALA A 159 8.03 18.92 2.96
C ALA A 159 8.01 19.79 1.70
N TYR A 160 7.31 20.93 1.80
CA TYR A 160 7.25 21.98 0.78
C TYR A 160 6.53 21.62 -0.53
N GLY A 161 5.80 20.50 -0.60
CA GLY A 161 5.04 20.11 -1.79
C GLY A 161 3.98 21.12 -2.23
N LEU A 162 3.45 21.91 -1.28
CA LEU A 162 2.48 22.98 -1.52
C LEU A 162 3.08 24.39 -1.46
N ASP A 163 4.40 24.51 -1.48
CA ASP A 163 5.14 25.75 -1.47
C ASP A 163 5.75 26.07 -2.84
N ASN A 164 6.19 27.32 -3.04
CA ASN A 164 6.88 27.74 -4.26
C ASN A 164 8.35 27.33 -4.29
N GLN A 165 8.89 26.79 -3.21
CA GLN A 165 10.25 26.27 -3.13
C GLN A 165 10.33 24.80 -3.55
N PRO A 166 11.52 24.27 -3.84
CA PRO A 166 11.71 22.84 -4.12
C PRO A 166 11.23 21.99 -2.96
N ILE A 167 10.69 20.80 -3.26
CA ILE A 167 10.40 19.78 -2.28
C ILE A 167 11.69 19.37 -1.57
N GLU A 168 11.60 19.10 -0.28
CA GLU A 168 12.70 18.52 0.50
C GLU A 168 12.21 17.29 1.24
N LEU A 169 13.05 16.25 1.28
CA LEU A 169 12.95 15.19 2.26
C LEU A 169 13.68 15.67 3.50
N LEU A 170 12.94 15.99 4.53
CA LEU A 170 13.46 16.40 5.82
C LEU A 170 13.53 15.20 6.78
N ALA A 171 14.42 15.26 7.76
CA ALA A 171 14.46 14.33 8.87
C ALA A 171 14.67 15.03 10.20
N CYS A 172 14.22 14.39 11.27
CA CYS A 172 14.45 14.84 12.64
C CYS A 172 14.62 13.63 13.56
N LYS A 173 15.40 13.78 14.61
CA LYS A 173 15.46 12.80 15.68
C LYS A 173 14.12 12.73 16.40
N LEU A 174 13.70 11.51 16.79
CA LEU A 174 12.56 11.27 17.67
C LEU A 174 13.03 11.08 19.13
N THR A 175 12.12 11.29 20.07
CA THR A 175 12.25 10.83 21.44
C THR A 175 12.39 9.31 21.50
N ASP A 176 12.94 8.75 22.57
CA ASP A 176 13.19 7.31 22.71
C ASP A 176 11.91 6.44 22.73
N ASP A 177 10.76 7.06 22.95
CA ASP A 177 9.43 6.45 22.83
C ASP A 177 8.81 6.57 21.43
N GLY A 178 9.48 7.26 20.50
CA GLY A 178 9.02 7.45 19.12
C GLY A 178 7.82 8.38 18.95
N LEU A 179 7.38 9.08 20.00
CA LEU A 179 6.10 9.79 19.97
C LEU A 179 6.23 11.30 19.71
N ARG A 180 7.44 11.86 19.68
CA ARG A 180 7.67 13.31 19.51
C ARG A 180 9.00 13.56 18.82
N LEU A 181 9.11 14.69 18.14
CA LEU A 181 10.39 15.19 17.64
C LEU A 181 11.30 15.60 18.80
N ASP A 182 12.60 15.28 18.69
CA ASP A 182 13.66 15.63 19.64
C ASP A 182 14.82 16.34 18.91
N GLY A 183 14.62 17.59 18.57
CA GLY A 183 15.62 18.41 17.87
C GLY A 183 15.03 19.30 16.77
N LYS A 184 15.92 19.75 15.90
CA LYS A 184 15.55 20.52 14.71
C LYS A 184 15.60 19.66 13.48
N PRO A 185 14.67 19.82 12.55
CA PRO A 185 14.74 19.16 11.25
C PRO A 185 16.00 19.53 10.46
N PHE A 186 16.51 18.57 9.70
CA PHE A 186 17.61 18.77 8.74
C PHE A 186 17.22 18.18 7.38
N SER A 187 17.82 18.72 6.31
CA SER A 187 17.54 18.28 4.95
C SER A 187 18.35 17.02 4.62
N LEU A 188 17.67 16.00 4.06
CA LEU A 188 18.30 14.80 3.49
C LEU A 188 18.53 14.99 1.99
N LEU A 189 17.47 15.35 1.26
CA LEU A 189 17.48 15.56 -0.18
C LEU A 189 16.62 16.74 -0.54
N ARG A 190 17.00 17.41 -1.63
CA ARG A 190 16.25 18.53 -2.20
C ARG A 190 16.00 18.29 -3.68
N ASP A 191 14.79 18.61 -4.11
CA ASP A 191 14.32 18.48 -5.49
C ASP A 191 14.60 19.76 -6.30
N ASP A 192 15.88 20.07 -6.51
CA ASP A 192 16.28 21.24 -7.28
C ASP A 192 15.87 21.15 -8.76
N GLU A 193 15.73 19.94 -9.28
CA GLU A 193 15.27 19.63 -10.63
C GLU A 193 13.75 19.77 -10.81
N ARG A 194 13.00 19.94 -9.72
CA ARG A 194 11.53 20.06 -9.70
C ARG A 194 10.80 18.93 -10.43
N GLN A 195 11.28 17.73 -10.24
CA GLN A 195 10.67 16.51 -10.81
C GLN A 195 9.51 15.94 -9.97
N GLY A 196 9.37 16.40 -8.74
CA GLY A 196 8.60 15.73 -7.70
C GLY A 196 9.47 14.76 -6.93
N MET A 197 9.32 14.70 -5.60
CA MET A 197 10.08 13.80 -4.75
C MET A 197 9.27 13.48 -3.50
N GLU A 198 9.03 12.19 -3.26
CA GLU A 198 8.25 11.70 -2.11
C GLU A 198 8.45 10.21 -1.88
N GLY A 199 7.70 9.62 -0.93
CA GLY A 199 7.61 8.18 -0.72
C GLY A 199 8.96 7.55 -0.43
N GLN A 200 9.75 8.17 0.44
CA GLN A 200 11.11 7.75 0.74
C GLN A 200 11.17 6.54 1.67
N HIS A 201 12.04 5.60 1.34
CA HIS A 201 12.51 4.51 2.20
C HIS A 201 13.98 4.74 2.55
N TRP A 202 14.29 4.92 3.83
CA TRP A 202 15.61 5.28 4.31
C TRP A 202 16.25 4.12 5.08
N PHE A 203 17.38 3.58 4.61
CA PHE A 203 18.02 2.42 5.21
C PHE A 203 19.55 2.52 5.22
N LYS A 204 20.19 1.66 6.01
CA LYS A 204 21.65 1.57 6.09
C LYS A 204 22.13 0.20 5.63
N LYS A 205 23.10 0.17 4.73
CA LYS A 205 23.73 -1.06 4.25
C LYS A 205 25.18 -0.80 3.82
N ASP A 206 26.05 -1.73 4.12
CA ASP A 206 27.46 -1.73 3.67
C ASP A 206 28.21 -0.40 3.90
N GLY A 207 27.93 0.25 5.04
CA GLY A 207 28.57 1.50 5.44
C GLY A 207 28.00 2.78 4.79
N TYR A 208 26.93 2.66 4.01
CA TYR A 208 26.18 3.79 3.44
C TYR A 208 24.78 3.86 4.00
N TYR A 209 24.23 5.07 4.07
CA TYR A 209 22.81 5.37 4.20
C TYR A 209 22.26 5.57 2.80
N TYR A 210 21.17 4.90 2.49
CA TYR A 210 20.46 4.98 1.20
C TYR A 210 19.09 5.56 1.43
N ILE A 211 18.62 6.36 0.47
CA ILE A 211 17.25 6.81 0.35
C ILE A 211 16.76 6.34 -1.01
N ILE A 212 15.83 5.38 -1.03
CA ILE A 212 15.04 5.07 -2.22
C ILE A 212 13.81 5.99 -2.14
N TYR A 213 13.52 6.72 -3.19
CA TYR A 213 12.44 7.68 -3.22
C TYR A 213 11.77 7.68 -4.59
N SER A 214 10.59 8.21 -4.65
CA SER A 214 9.83 8.29 -5.89
C SER A 214 9.86 9.68 -6.46
N VAL A 215 9.82 9.76 -7.78
CA VAL A 215 9.85 11.01 -8.54
C VAL A 215 8.69 11.07 -9.53
N ARG A 216 8.34 12.28 -9.99
CA ARG A 216 7.27 12.58 -10.95
C ARG A 216 5.86 12.44 -10.33
N GLY A 217 4.82 12.30 -11.18
CA GLY A 217 3.43 12.25 -10.74
C GLY A 217 2.98 10.86 -10.30
N CYS A 218 2.47 10.74 -9.07
CA CYS A 218 2.07 9.45 -8.48
C CYS A 218 0.75 8.90 -8.99
N CYS A 219 -0.15 9.76 -9.41
CA CYS A 219 -1.57 9.43 -9.33
C CYS A 219 -2.34 9.85 -10.58
N GLY A 220 -3.38 9.03 -10.92
CA GLY A 220 -4.27 9.32 -12.03
C GLY A 220 -3.77 8.85 -13.41
N PRO A 221 -4.56 9.10 -14.46
CA PRO A 221 -4.31 8.54 -15.79
C PRO A 221 -3.03 9.02 -16.49
N GLN A 222 -2.46 10.12 -16.03
CA GLN A 222 -1.23 10.70 -16.60
C GLN A 222 -0.02 10.53 -15.69
N SER A 223 -0.15 9.70 -14.65
CA SER A 223 0.96 9.45 -13.74
C SER A 223 2.10 8.71 -14.46
N ASP A 224 3.32 9.13 -14.14
CA ASP A 224 4.56 8.59 -14.70
C ASP A 224 5.58 8.27 -13.61
N TYR A 225 5.08 7.95 -12.42
CA TYR A 225 5.86 7.66 -11.23
C TYR A 225 7.01 6.70 -11.48
N ALA A 226 8.16 6.97 -10.91
CA ALA A 226 9.37 6.18 -11.06
C ALA A 226 10.19 6.20 -9.75
N VAL A 227 11.07 5.23 -9.57
CA VAL A 227 11.88 5.06 -8.37
C VAL A 227 13.30 5.53 -8.62
N SER A 228 13.80 6.38 -7.73
CA SER A 228 15.17 6.91 -7.71
C SER A 228 15.88 6.55 -6.41
N VAL A 229 17.19 6.72 -6.37
CA VAL A 229 18.00 6.43 -5.19
C VAL A 229 19.10 7.46 -5.00
N ALA A 230 19.42 7.73 -3.73
CA ALA A 230 20.57 8.50 -3.30
C ALA A 230 21.27 7.80 -2.13
N ARG A 231 22.58 8.07 -1.92
CA ARG A 231 23.33 7.51 -0.81
C ARG A 231 24.27 8.52 -0.16
N SER A 232 24.63 8.26 1.09
CA SER A 232 25.65 9.01 1.83
C SER A 232 26.41 8.12 2.80
N LYS A 233 27.64 8.47 3.15
CA LYS A 233 28.38 7.85 4.26
C LYS A 233 27.99 8.40 5.64
N LYS A 234 27.22 9.48 5.66
CA LYS A 234 26.76 10.13 6.89
C LYS A 234 25.23 10.19 6.89
N LEU A 235 24.64 10.02 8.06
CA LEU A 235 23.20 10.06 8.26
C LEU A 235 22.57 11.38 7.75
N GLU A 236 23.20 12.50 8.03
CA GLU A 236 22.71 13.83 7.64
C GLU A 236 23.17 14.27 6.23
N GLY A 237 23.88 13.38 5.51
CA GLY A 237 24.37 13.68 4.16
C GLY A 237 25.75 14.34 4.12
N PRO A 238 26.13 15.01 2.99
CA PRO A 238 25.29 15.16 1.79
C PRO A 238 25.04 13.81 1.09
N TYR A 239 23.85 13.67 0.49
CA TYR A 239 23.47 12.51 -0.29
C TYR A 239 23.79 12.71 -1.76
N GLU A 240 24.49 11.74 -2.35
CA GLU A 240 24.78 11.65 -3.78
C GLU A 240 23.60 10.95 -4.47
N LYS A 241 22.96 11.62 -5.44
CA LYS A 241 21.96 10.98 -6.31
C LYS A 241 22.66 10.05 -7.30
N TYR A 242 22.09 8.86 -7.53
CA TYR A 242 22.64 7.93 -8.52
C TYR A 242 22.53 8.52 -9.93
N GLN A 243 23.61 8.42 -10.71
CA GLN A 243 23.63 8.98 -12.07
C GLN A 243 22.68 8.27 -13.04
N GLY A 244 22.37 6.99 -12.77
CA GLY A 244 21.42 6.19 -13.54
C GLY A 244 19.96 6.30 -13.06
N ASN A 245 19.62 7.31 -12.24
CA ASN A 245 18.24 7.52 -11.82
C ASN A 245 17.31 7.90 -12.99
N PRO A 246 16.04 7.48 -12.98
CA PRO A 246 15.42 6.53 -12.06
C PRO A 246 15.90 5.08 -12.25
N ILE A 247 16.00 4.32 -11.14
CA ILE A 247 16.42 2.91 -11.13
C ILE A 247 15.30 1.93 -11.43
N LEU A 248 14.04 2.37 -11.40
CA LEU A 248 12.87 1.59 -11.79
C LEU A 248 11.84 2.49 -12.46
N HIS A 249 11.45 2.11 -13.66
CA HIS A 249 10.43 2.78 -14.47
C HIS A 249 9.21 1.90 -14.67
N GLY A 250 8.09 2.51 -15.03
CA GLY A 250 6.97 1.80 -15.64
C GLY A 250 7.38 1.12 -16.97
N SER A 251 6.59 0.16 -17.38
CA SER A 251 6.77 -0.61 -18.63
C SER A 251 5.45 -0.68 -19.41
N LYS A 252 5.40 -1.50 -20.47
CA LYS A 252 4.14 -1.79 -21.17
C LYS A 252 3.15 -2.58 -20.31
N GLU A 253 3.64 -3.31 -19.32
CA GLU A 253 2.86 -4.19 -18.44
C GLU A 253 2.55 -3.56 -17.08
N VAL A 254 3.30 -2.53 -16.67
CA VAL A 254 3.22 -1.89 -15.35
C VAL A 254 3.33 -0.38 -15.53
N LEU A 255 2.32 0.35 -15.10
CA LEU A 255 2.31 1.80 -15.22
C LEU A 255 2.60 2.47 -13.88
N SER A 256 3.39 3.54 -13.90
CA SER A 256 3.52 4.45 -12.75
C SER A 256 3.87 3.74 -11.44
N ILE A 257 5.11 3.27 -11.32
CA ILE A 257 5.56 2.47 -10.18
C ILE A 257 6.38 3.30 -9.19
N GLY A 258 6.05 3.21 -7.90
CA GLY A 258 6.78 3.93 -6.85
C GLY A 258 6.17 3.77 -5.47
N HIS A 259 6.67 4.57 -4.54
CA HIS A 259 6.31 4.64 -3.12
C HIS A 259 6.21 3.27 -2.47
N GLY A 260 7.29 2.82 -1.88
CA GLY A 260 7.34 1.49 -1.28
C GLY A 260 8.39 1.35 -0.19
N THR A 261 8.37 0.19 0.41
CA THR A 261 9.22 -0.20 1.54
C THR A 261 10.00 -1.48 1.21
N ILE A 262 11.26 -1.55 1.61
CA ILE A 262 12.07 -2.78 1.51
C ILE A 262 11.74 -3.71 2.68
N THR A 263 11.57 -4.98 2.37
CA THR A 263 11.58 -6.09 3.33
C THR A 263 12.63 -7.12 2.95
N THR A 264 12.94 -8.05 3.84
CA THR A 264 13.91 -9.13 3.60
C THR A 264 13.31 -10.49 3.90
N THR A 265 13.68 -11.47 3.08
CA THR A 265 13.44 -12.88 3.37
C THR A 265 14.41 -13.41 4.43
N PRO A 266 14.18 -14.57 5.05
CA PRO A 266 15.10 -15.16 6.04
C PRO A 266 16.51 -15.44 5.51
N ASP A 267 16.66 -15.69 4.22
CA ASP A 267 17.93 -15.88 3.52
C ASP A 267 18.61 -14.56 3.11
N GLY A 268 18.01 -13.42 3.44
CA GLY A 268 18.59 -12.08 3.27
C GLY A 268 18.37 -11.45 1.89
N ARG A 269 17.55 -12.05 1.01
CA ARG A 269 17.13 -11.38 -0.22
C ARG A 269 16.25 -10.19 0.10
N MET A 270 16.41 -9.09 -0.63
CA MET A 270 15.68 -7.86 -0.44
C MET A 270 14.57 -7.74 -1.49
N TYR A 271 13.41 -7.32 -1.05
CA TYR A 271 12.24 -7.05 -1.88
C TYR A 271 11.70 -5.65 -1.59
N TYR A 272 11.48 -4.89 -2.64
CA TYR A 272 10.82 -3.59 -2.58
C TYR A 272 9.35 -3.79 -2.92
N LEU A 273 8.48 -3.57 -1.93
CA LEU A 273 7.04 -3.56 -2.11
C LEU A 273 6.62 -2.13 -2.36
N CYS A 274 6.03 -1.86 -3.50
CA CYS A 274 5.59 -0.53 -3.91
C CYS A 274 4.23 -0.61 -4.62
N HIS A 275 3.66 0.50 -5.03
CA HIS A 275 2.44 0.44 -5.82
C HIS A 275 2.66 0.71 -7.30
N ALA A 276 1.74 0.21 -8.14
CA ALA A 276 1.66 0.53 -9.55
C ALA A 276 0.24 0.34 -10.08
N TYR A 277 -0.02 0.85 -11.27
CA TYR A 277 -1.25 0.56 -12.01
C TYR A 277 -1.04 -0.56 -13.03
N GLN A 278 -2.07 -1.31 -13.30
CA GLN A 278 -2.14 -2.16 -14.48
C GLN A 278 -2.61 -1.34 -15.70
N PRO A 279 -2.08 -1.60 -16.91
CA PRO A 279 -2.54 -0.95 -18.13
C PRO A 279 -3.96 -1.40 -18.54
N GLY A 280 -4.58 -0.61 -19.43
CA GLY A 280 -5.89 -0.94 -19.98
C GLY A 280 -7.01 -0.95 -18.96
N SER A 281 -7.86 -1.97 -18.99
CA SER A 281 -8.98 -2.12 -18.05
C SER A 281 -8.53 -2.32 -16.60
N GLY A 282 -7.33 -2.84 -16.37
CA GLY A 282 -6.75 -2.99 -15.03
C GLY A 282 -6.44 -1.67 -14.34
N PHE A 283 -6.35 -0.56 -15.06
CA PHE A 283 -6.12 0.76 -14.48
C PHE A 283 -7.18 1.15 -13.43
N TYR A 284 -8.43 0.77 -13.66
CA TYR A 284 -9.54 1.08 -12.76
C TYR A 284 -9.53 0.31 -11.43
N GLN A 285 -8.63 -0.66 -11.29
CA GLN A 285 -8.41 -1.32 -10.01
C GLN A 285 -7.58 -0.48 -9.02
N GLY A 286 -7.09 0.68 -9.46
CA GLY A 286 -6.30 1.60 -8.65
C GLY A 286 -4.84 1.23 -8.56
N ARG A 287 -4.16 1.75 -7.54
CA ARG A 287 -2.74 1.55 -7.24
C ARG A 287 -2.57 0.26 -6.43
N GLN A 288 -2.11 -0.78 -7.08
CA GLN A 288 -2.01 -2.12 -6.50
C GLN A 288 -0.59 -2.41 -6.02
N PRO A 289 -0.38 -3.19 -4.94
CA PRO A 289 0.95 -3.58 -4.47
C PRO A 289 1.69 -4.49 -5.45
N TYR A 290 2.89 -4.07 -5.81
CA TYR A 290 3.85 -4.78 -6.65
C TYR A 290 5.11 -5.11 -5.86
N LEU A 291 5.55 -6.34 -5.89
CA LEU A 291 6.76 -6.81 -5.23
C LEU A 291 7.88 -7.00 -6.26
N GLN A 292 9.01 -6.31 -6.06
CA GLN A 292 10.16 -6.33 -6.96
C GLN A 292 11.42 -6.74 -6.19
N GLU A 293 12.14 -7.76 -6.64
CA GLU A 293 13.41 -8.13 -6.01
C GLU A 293 14.48 -7.09 -6.33
N VAL A 294 15.23 -6.67 -5.31
CA VAL A 294 16.31 -5.69 -5.42
C VAL A 294 17.60 -6.27 -4.82
N ARG A 295 18.75 -6.04 -5.47
CA ARG A 295 20.06 -6.47 -5.01
C ARG A 295 21.04 -5.31 -5.01
N MET A 296 22.00 -5.37 -4.08
CA MET A 296 23.14 -4.44 -4.13
C MET A 296 24.09 -4.88 -5.23
N GLY A 297 24.42 -3.95 -6.14
CA GLY A 297 25.42 -4.18 -7.18
C GLY A 297 26.85 -4.08 -6.64
N GLU A 298 27.83 -4.48 -7.46
CA GLU A 298 29.25 -4.30 -7.17
C GLU A 298 29.67 -2.83 -7.06
N ASP A 299 28.89 -1.94 -7.68
CA ASP A 299 29.00 -0.49 -7.61
C ASP A 299 28.46 0.10 -6.30
N HIS A 300 27.98 -0.76 -5.39
CA HIS A 300 27.32 -0.38 -4.14
C HIS A 300 26.04 0.47 -4.34
N TRP A 301 25.30 0.25 -5.42
CA TRP A 301 23.98 0.80 -5.64
C TRP A 301 22.91 -0.31 -5.70
N PRO A 302 21.69 -0.06 -5.28
CA PRO A 302 20.61 -1.04 -5.43
C PRO A 302 20.16 -1.10 -6.90
N HIS A 303 19.97 -2.32 -7.39
CA HIS A 303 19.47 -2.62 -8.72
C HIS A 303 18.34 -3.62 -8.65
N PHE A 304 17.29 -3.43 -9.44
CA PHE A 304 16.21 -4.39 -9.54
C PHE A 304 16.64 -5.59 -10.40
N VAL A 305 16.31 -6.80 -9.95
CA VAL A 305 16.76 -8.04 -10.60
C VAL A 305 16.23 -8.18 -12.03
N THR A 306 15.03 -7.65 -12.29
CA THR A 306 14.44 -7.65 -13.64
C THR A 306 14.82 -6.45 -14.50
N GLY A 307 15.78 -5.63 -14.04
CA GLY A 307 16.27 -4.44 -14.73
C GLY A 307 15.53 -3.17 -14.35
N GLU A 308 15.77 -2.11 -15.10
CA GLU A 308 15.26 -0.77 -14.81
C GLU A 308 13.78 -0.57 -15.19
N TYR A 309 13.17 -1.50 -15.91
CA TYR A 309 11.74 -1.48 -16.26
C TYR A 309 10.98 -2.53 -15.45
N ALA A 310 9.91 -2.08 -14.81
CA ALA A 310 9.10 -2.94 -13.97
C ALA A 310 8.50 -4.12 -14.75
N SER A 311 8.61 -5.32 -14.17
CA SER A 311 8.02 -6.54 -14.71
C SER A 311 6.92 -7.07 -13.79
N ARG A 312 5.86 -7.57 -14.39
CA ARG A 312 4.82 -8.30 -13.67
C ARG A 312 5.34 -9.65 -13.15
N THR A 313 6.21 -10.29 -13.92
CA THR A 313 6.77 -11.61 -13.56
C THR A 313 8.04 -11.44 -12.76
N GLN A 314 8.08 -12.03 -11.57
CA GLN A 314 9.20 -11.97 -10.64
C GLN A 314 9.57 -13.37 -10.15
N PRO A 315 10.85 -13.64 -9.81
CA PRO A 315 11.24 -14.88 -9.14
C PRO A 315 10.55 -15.04 -7.78
N MET A 316 10.09 -16.25 -7.48
CA MET A 316 9.45 -16.53 -6.19
C MET A 316 10.35 -16.20 -5.00
N PRO A 317 9.84 -15.49 -3.97
CA PRO A 317 10.58 -15.24 -2.74
C PRO A 317 10.91 -16.50 -1.97
N PHE A 318 10.06 -17.50 -2.04
CA PHE A 318 10.25 -18.80 -1.38
C PHE A 318 10.03 -19.91 -2.39
N ALA A 319 11.02 -20.79 -2.55
CA ALA A 319 11.01 -21.86 -3.57
C ALA A 319 9.84 -22.83 -3.42
N GLU A 320 9.34 -22.99 -2.19
CA GLU A 320 8.28 -23.93 -1.84
C GLU A 320 6.87 -23.32 -1.98
N SER A 321 6.78 -22.01 -2.20
CA SER A 321 5.50 -21.30 -2.36
C SER A 321 5.01 -21.39 -3.79
N ALA A 322 3.68 -21.36 -3.94
CA ALA A 322 3.00 -21.17 -5.21
C ALA A 322 2.00 -20.04 -5.05
N GLN A 323 1.90 -19.19 -6.05
CA GLN A 323 0.88 -18.13 -6.07
C GLN A 323 -0.51 -18.76 -6.24
N VAL A 324 -1.41 -18.46 -5.32
CA VAL A 324 -2.82 -18.87 -5.38
C VAL A 324 -3.65 -17.66 -5.79
N PRO A 325 -4.22 -17.64 -6.99
CA PRO A 325 -5.12 -16.57 -7.39
C PRO A 325 -6.38 -16.59 -6.52
N VAL A 326 -6.67 -15.48 -5.85
CA VAL A 326 -7.91 -15.31 -5.07
C VAL A 326 -8.69 -14.16 -5.69
N PHE A 327 -9.70 -14.48 -6.48
CA PHE A 327 -10.54 -13.48 -7.15
C PHE A 327 -11.97 -13.45 -6.60
N ASP A 328 -12.42 -14.57 -6.02
CA ASP A 328 -13.78 -14.71 -5.52
C ASP A 328 -13.91 -14.24 -4.08
N PHE A 329 -14.93 -13.45 -3.81
CA PHE A 329 -15.33 -13.03 -2.49
C PHE A 329 -16.79 -13.41 -2.26
N SER A 330 -17.07 -14.02 -1.13
CA SER A 330 -18.42 -14.34 -0.70
C SER A 330 -18.58 -14.04 0.79
N ASP A 331 -19.68 -13.41 1.18
CA ASP A 331 -20.04 -13.18 2.57
C ASP A 331 -21.50 -13.60 2.79
N ASP A 332 -21.70 -14.61 3.61
CA ASP A 332 -23.01 -15.12 3.98
C ASP A 332 -23.58 -14.45 5.24
N PHE A 333 -22.84 -13.49 5.79
CA PHE A 333 -23.19 -12.72 6.99
C PHE A 333 -23.53 -13.59 8.20
N THR A 334 -22.83 -14.72 8.35
CA THR A 334 -22.95 -15.60 9.52
C THR A 334 -21.99 -15.22 10.65
N GLY A 335 -21.00 -14.37 10.38
CA GLY A 335 -20.09 -13.79 11.37
C GLY A 335 -20.78 -12.85 12.36
N ALA A 336 -20.07 -12.50 13.43
CA ALA A 336 -20.54 -11.50 14.40
C ALA A 336 -20.34 -10.05 13.92
N THR A 337 -19.38 -9.83 13.01
CA THR A 337 -19.00 -8.54 12.45
C THR A 337 -18.82 -8.65 10.95
N LEU A 338 -18.79 -7.53 10.25
CA LEU A 338 -18.40 -7.48 8.84
C LEU A 338 -16.98 -8.07 8.64
N ARG A 339 -16.80 -8.70 7.50
CA ARG A 339 -15.47 -9.09 7.04
C ARG A 339 -14.63 -7.83 6.73
N PRO A 340 -13.31 -7.89 6.93
CA PRO A 340 -12.43 -6.71 6.80
C PRO A 340 -12.34 -6.15 5.37
N GLU A 341 -12.78 -6.88 4.36
CA GLU A 341 -12.78 -6.43 2.97
C GLU A 341 -13.86 -5.35 2.69
N TRP A 342 -14.90 -5.27 3.54
CA TRP A 342 -15.94 -4.27 3.41
C TRP A 342 -15.45 -2.87 3.80
N SER A 343 -15.83 -1.87 2.99
CA SER A 343 -15.48 -0.48 3.20
C SER A 343 -16.59 0.46 2.77
N TRP A 344 -16.53 1.73 3.19
CA TRP A 344 -17.46 2.77 2.78
C TRP A 344 -16.80 4.13 2.68
N ASN A 345 -17.35 4.97 1.83
CA ASN A 345 -16.86 6.34 1.61
C ASN A 345 -17.44 7.27 2.69
N TYR A 346 -16.73 7.44 3.82
CA TYR A 346 -17.20 8.11 5.03
C TYR A 346 -17.51 9.62 4.88
N PRO A 347 -16.92 10.39 3.94
CA PRO A 347 -17.28 11.79 3.78
C PRO A 347 -18.73 12.03 3.34
N TYR A 348 -19.34 11.04 2.70
CA TYR A 348 -20.67 11.22 2.10
C TYR A 348 -21.81 10.59 2.88
N THR A 349 -21.56 9.55 3.63
CA THR A 349 -22.62 8.82 4.33
C THR A 349 -22.09 8.20 5.61
N ASP A 350 -22.86 8.32 6.69
CA ASP A 350 -22.63 7.50 7.88
C ASP A 350 -23.23 6.12 7.62
N VAL A 351 -22.39 5.10 7.61
CA VAL A 351 -22.78 3.71 7.40
C VAL A 351 -22.91 3.00 8.74
N LYS A 352 -24.06 2.35 8.95
CA LYS A 352 -24.31 1.47 10.09
C LYS A 352 -24.70 0.10 9.58
N THR A 353 -24.10 -0.92 10.16
CA THR A 353 -24.34 -2.31 9.81
C THR A 353 -24.74 -3.12 11.02
N GLU A 354 -25.66 -4.06 10.84
CA GLU A 354 -26.02 -5.07 11.82
C GLU A 354 -26.09 -6.43 11.12
N ILE A 355 -25.39 -7.39 11.64
CA ILE A 355 -25.44 -8.77 11.16
C ILE A 355 -26.26 -9.60 12.13
N LYS A 356 -27.31 -10.23 11.62
CA LYS A 356 -28.20 -11.10 12.41
C LYS A 356 -28.82 -12.19 11.57
N ASN A 357 -28.71 -13.44 12.04
CA ASN A 357 -29.32 -14.62 11.40
C ASN A 357 -28.94 -14.76 9.91
N GLY A 358 -27.67 -14.61 9.55
CA GLY A 358 -27.20 -14.71 8.18
C GLY A 358 -27.71 -13.58 7.26
N LYS A 359 -27.97 -12.41 7.82
CA LYS A 359 -28.45 -11.25 7.07
C LYS A 359 -27.72 -10.00 7.50
N LEU A 360 -27.39 -9.16 6.53
CA LEU A 360 -26.88 -7.83 6.73
C LEU A 360 -28.02 -6.82 6.70
N SER A 361 -28.15 -6.02 7.76
CA SER A 361 -28.94 -4.80 7.77
C SER A 361 -28.02 -3.62 7.55
N LEU A 362 -28.23 -2.89 6.46
CA LEU A 362 -27.49 -1.69 6.09
C LEU A 362 -28.37 -0.47 6.28
N SER A 363 -27.90 0.50 7.04
CA SER A 363 -28.53 1.78 7.24
C SER A 363 -27.51 2.91 7.26
N GLY A 364 -27.96 4.13 7.15
CA GLY A 364 -27.10 5.30 7.21
C GLY A 364 -27.83 6.56 6.84
N THR A 365 -27.22 7.70 7.19
CA THR A 365 -27.75 9.02 6.88
C THR A 365 -26.84 9.70 5.87
N PRO A 366 -27.33 10.00 4.65
CA PRO A 366 -26.55 10.79 3.69
C PRO A 366 -26.28 12.18 4.26
N LYS A 367 -25.09 12.70 4.02
CA LYS A 367 -24.75 14.08 4.38
C LYS A 367 -25.48 15.09 3.48
N PRO A 368 -25.68 16.34 3.93
CA PRO A 368 -26.35 17.35 3.12
C PRO A 368 -25.75 17.48 1.71
N GLY A 369 -26.61 17.47 0.69
CA GLY A 369 -26.21 17.56 -0.72
C GLY A 369 -25.83 16.23 -1.37
N VAL A 370 -25.68 15.15 -0.61
CA VAL A 370 -25.37 13.81 -1.14
C VAL A 370 -26.63 13.16 -1.70
N LYS A 371 -26.57 12.74 -2.96
CA LYS A 371 -27.70 12.11 -3.69
C LYS A 371 -27.76 10.60 -3.53
N THR A 372 -26.73 9.99 -2.92
CA THR A 372 -26.61 8.57 -2.69
C THR A 372 -26.94 8.20 -1.26
N GLY A 373 -27.43 6.99 -1.04
CA GLY A 373 -27.64 6.44 0.30
C GLY A 373 -26.36 5.83 0.89
N ALA A 374 -26.53 5.00 1.91
CA ALA A 374 -25.46 4.18 2.45
C ALA A 374 -24.99 3.15 1.41
N ALA A 375 -23.70 3.15 1.10
CA ALA A 375 -23.08 2.18 0.22
C ALA A 375 -21.97 1.42 0.97
N LEU A 376 -22.08 0.10 0.99
CA LEU A 376 -21.03 -0.80 1.48
C LEU A 376 -20.33 -1.40 0.28
N CYS A 377 -19.03 -1.25 0.20
CA CYS A 377 -18.25 -1.47 -1.01
C CYS A 377 -17.15 -2.51 -0.81
N LEU A 378 -16.82 -3.20 -1.88
CA LEU A 378 -15.65 -4.06 -2.03
C LEU A 378 -14.72 -3.46 -3.08
N ARG A 379 -13.42 -3.63 -2.88
CA ARG A 379 -12.44 -3.33 -3.93
C ARG A 379 -12.52 -4.39 -5.02
N PRO A 380 -12.60 -4.02 -6.31
CA PRO A 380 -12.58 -5.02 -7.38
C PRO A 380 -11.18 -5.65 -7.46
N THR A 381 -11.13 -6.96 -7.48
CA THR A 381 -9.89 -7.76 -7.62
C THR A 381 -9.59 -8.12 -9.07
N SER A 382 -10.55 -7.94 -9.98
CA SER A 382 -10.44 -8.15 -11.42
C SER A 382 -11.12 -7.01 -12.17
N PRO A 383 -10.65 -6.65 -13.37
CA PRO A 383 -11.36 -5.68 -14.22
C PRO A 383 -12.72 -6.20 -14.69
N ASP A 384 -12.91 -7.52 -14.75
CA ASP A 384 -14.14 -8.19 -15.14
C ASP A 384 -14.64 -9.01 -13.93
N TYR A 385 -15.85 -8.72 -13.46
CA TYR A 385 -16.45 -9.41 -12.32
C TYR A 385 -17.97 -9.46 -12.38
N THR A 386 -18.55 -10.41 -11.67
CA THR A 386 -19.99 -10.51 -11.40
C THR A 386 -20.25 -10.21 -9.93
N LEU A 387 -21.25 -9.38 -9.65
CA LEU A 387 -21.72 -9.12 -8.31
C LEU A 387 -23.14 -9.61 -8.14
N GLU A 388 -23.37 -10.48 -7.17
CA GLU A 388 -24.68 -11.01 -6.82
C GLU A 388 -25.06 -10.70 -5.39
N THR A 389 -26.33 -10.38 -5.12
CA THR A 389 -26.86 -10.24 -3.79
C THR A 389 -28.34 -10.56 -3.75
N ALA A 390 -28.82 -11.05 -2.61
CA ALA A 390 -30.25 -11.29 -2.37
C ALA A 390 -30.82 -10.19 -1.48
N ILE A 391 -31.89 -9.55 -1.96
CA ILE A 391 -32.65 -8.55 -1.20
C ILE A 391 -33.82 -9.24 -0.52
N VAL A 392 -33.82 -9.27 0.82
CA VAL A 392 -34.86 -9.95 1.60
C VAL A 392 -35.94 -9.00 2.15
N ASN A 393 -35.66 -7.69 2.18
CA ASN A 393 -36.59 -6.68 2.68
C ASN A 393 -37.37 -6.06 1.53
N ARG A 394 -38.71 -6.07 1.60
CA ARG A 394 -39.62 -5.56 0.56
C ARG A 394 -40.27 -4.20 0.88
N ASN A 395 -39.71 -3.46 1.82
CA ASN A 395 -40.20 -2.10 2.10
C ASN A 395 -39.91 -1.14 0.93
N ASP A 396 -40.44 0.09 1.00
CA ASP A 396 -40.30 1.11 -0.03
C ASP A 396 -38.95 1.81 -0.05
N SER A 397 -38.03 1.50 0.88
CA SER A 397 -36.63 1.98 0.81
C SER A 397 -35.99 1.43 -0.42
N TRP A 398 -35.33 2.30 -1.19
CA TRP A 398 -34.54 1.85 -2.34
C TRP A 398 -33.27 1.12 -1.89
N LYS A 399 -33.00 -0.04 -2.48
CA LYS A 399 -31.86 -0.91 -2.16
C LYS A 399 -31.49 -1.78 -3.35
N GLY A 400 -30.20 -2.10 -3.49
CA GLY A 400 -29.70 -2.88 -4.61
C GLY A 400 -28.19 -3.01 -4.63
N ILE A 401 -27.66 -3.23 -5.81
CA ILE A 401 -26.23 -3.27 -6.11
C ILE A 401 -25.80 -2.01 -6.84
N THR A 402 -24.56 -1.62 -6.67
CA THR A 402 -24.02 -0.41 -7.29
C THR A 402 -22.58 -0.61 -7.75
N MET A 403 -22.26 -0.05 -8.92
CA MET A 403 -20.90 0.29 -9.29
C MET A 403 -20.66 1.71 -8.78
N TYR A 404 -19.81 1.84 -7.77
CA TYR A 404 -19.62 3.05 -7.01
C TYR A 404 -18.25 3.66 -7.27
N GLY A 405 -18.19 4.82 -7.91
CA GLY A 405 -17.01 5.66 -8.00
C GLY A 405 -16.91 6.55 -6.78
N ASP A 406 -17.87 7.43 -6.62
CA ASP A 406 -18.07 8.30 -5.48
C ASP A 406 -19.56 8.67 -5.37
N ALA A 407 -19.92 9.59 -4.46
CA ALA A 407 -21.30 10.03 -4.27
C ALA A 407 -21.92 10.70 -5.50
N ASN A 408 -21.11 11.18 -6.44
CA ASN A 408 -21.53 11.89 -7.65
C ASN A 408 -21.36 11.05 -8.93
N ASN A 409 -20.75 9.86 -8.80
CA ASN A 409 -20.45 8.98 -9.93
C ASN A 409 -20.77 7.53 -9.57
N LEU A 410 -21.96 7.07 -9.95
CA LEU A 410 -22.39 5.70 -9.70
C LEU A 410 -23.46 5.23 -10.69
N ILE A 411 -23.51 3.92 -10.89
CA ILE A 411 -24.59 3.22 -11.59
C ILE A 411 -25.12 2.16 -10.62
N THR A 412 -26.44 2.09 -10.49
CA THR A 412 -27.05 1.23 -9.48
C THR A 412 -28.35 0.63 -10.00
N CYS A 413 -28.58 -0.64 -9.67
CA CYS A 413 -29.80 -1.39 -9.98
C CYS A 413 -30.36 -1.96 -8.67
N GLY A 414 -31.66 -1.80 -8.47
CA GLY A 414 -32.29 -2.25 -7.24
C GLY A 414 -33.81 -2.17 -7.26
N CYS A 415 -34.41 -2.31 -6.07
CA CYS A 415 -35.85 -2.25 -5.92
C CYS A 415 -36.30 -1.32 -4.79
N ALA A 416 -37.52 -0.84 -4.90
CA ALA A 416 -38.25 -0.17 -3.83
C ALA A 416 -39.71 -0.68 -3.88
N GLY A 417 -40.12 -1.42 -2.84
CA GLY A 417 -41.35 -2.20 -2.90
C GLY A 417 -41.30 -3.18 -4.06
N ASP A 418 -42.30 -3.13 -4.93
CA ASP A 418 -42.42 -3.99 -6.12
C ASP A 418 -41.83 -3.36 -7.41
N ARG A 419 -41.16 -2.19 -7.28
CA ARG A 419 -40.59 -1.49 -8.44
C ARG A 419 -39.11 -1.82 -8.60
N LEU A 420 -38.71 -2.21 -9.83
CA LEU A 420 -37.31 -2.27 -10.23
C LEU A 420 -36.87 -0.87 -10.67
N ILE A 421 -35.71 -0.43 -10.15
CA ILE A 421 -35.19 0.92 -10.40
C ILE A 421 -33.75 0.81 -10.86
N LEU A 422 -33.48 1.35 -12.04
CA LEU A 422 -32.13 1.64 -12.53
C LEU A 422 -31.89 3.15 -12.35
N LYS A 423 -30.79 3.50 -11.68
CA LYS A 423 -30.40 4.90 -11.47
C LYS A 423 -28.93 5.06 -11.80
N TYR A 424 -28.59 6.17 -12.41
CA TYR A 424 -27.20 6.59 -12.57
C TYR A 424 -27.04 8.05 -12.15
N ILE A 425 -25.87 8.37 -11.62
CA ILE A 425 -25.41 9.73 -11.33
C ILE A 425 -24.03 9.84 -11.95
N LEU A 426 -23.87 10.81 -12.83
CA LEU A 426 -22.59 11.09 -13.51
C LEU A 426 -22.38 12.60 -13.48
N GLU A 427 -21.64 13.09 -12.50
CA GLU A 427 -21.22 14.48 -12.38
C GLU A 427 -19.73 14.55 -12.63
N LEU A 428 -19.33 14.52 -13.89
CA LEU A 428 -17.92 14.63 -14.30
C LEU A 428 -17.38 15.99 -13.93
N SER A 429 -16.60 16.07 -12.86
CA SER A 429 -15.78 17.22 -12.52
C SER A 429 -14.36 16.94 -12.99
N LEU A 430 -13.73 17.91 -13.65
CA LEU A 430 -12.32 17.82 -14.07
C LEU A 430 -11.35 17.62 -12.89
N ILE A 431 -11.78 17.90 -11.67
CA ILE A 431 -11.01 17.71 -10.43
C ILE A 431 -10.97 16.23 -10.01
N HIS A 432 -11.95 15.42 -10.43
CA HIS A 432 -12.04 14.00 -10.08
C HIS A 432 -11.28 13.05 -11.01
N ILE A 433 -10.56 13.59 -12.00
CA ILE A 433 -9.71 12.80 -12.91
C ILE A 433 -8.43 12.30 -12.21
N SER A 434 -8.10 12.83 -11.04
CA SER A 434 -6.91 12.43 -10.27
C SER A 434 -7.08 11.15 -9.44
N GLU A 435 -8.31 10.68 -9.24
CA GLU A 435 -8.57 9.40 -8.55
C GLU A 435 -9.26 8.43 -9.52
N PRO A 436 -8.85 7.14 -9.57
CA PRO A 436 -9.44 6.17 -10.47
C PRO A 436 -10.91 5.97 -10.12
N THR A 437 -11.80 6.50 -10.92
CA THR A 437 -13.24 6.21 -10.83
C THR A 437 -13.44 4.75 -11.20
N ARG A 438 -13.96 3.96 -10.26
CA ARG A 438 -14.25 2.53 -10.41
C ARG A 438 -15.50 2.27 -11.29
N LEU A 439 -15.69 3.07 -12.33
CA LEU A 439 -16.86 2.95 -13.22
C LEU A 439 -16.51 2.20 -14.51
N ARG A 440 -17.09 1.05 -14.67
CA ARG A 440 -17.24 0.42 -15.98
C ARG A 440 -18.72 0.18 -16.26
N CYS A 441 -19.24 0.76 -17.33
CA CYS A 441 -20.52 0.34 -17.91
C CYS A 441 -20.36 -1.05 -18.49
N ILE A 442 -21.23 -1.96 -18.09
CA ILE A 442 -21.44 -3.22 -18.80
C ILE A 442 -22.45 -2.90 -19.92
N SER A 443 -22.02 -3.04 -21.16
CA SER A 443 -22.90 -3.07 -22.33
C SER A 443 -23.52 -4.43 -22.48
#